data_857d77d48da26fe58edc3102d1d78ac7
#
_entry.id   857d77d48da26fe58edc3102d1d78ac7
#
_cell.length_a   1.000
_cell.length_b   1.000
_cell.length_c   1.000
_cell.angle_alpha   90.00
_cell.angle_beta   90.00
_cell.angle_gamma   90.00
#
_symmetry.space_group_name_H-M   'P 1'
#
loop_
_entity.id
_entity.type
_entity.pdbx_description
1 polymer ?
#
loop_
_entity_poly.entity_id
_entity_poly.type
_entity_poly.pdbx_seq_one_letter_code
_entity_poly.pdbx_strand_id
1 'polypeptide(L)'
;ASWFNGKLDITIFDKMQEITTRDNDEINEANKVKIKYNDYPNALFVGQTDVKDGKFEFTFMVPKDIRYNYGNGRIVYYAHDPEAREEAIGHFEDFVIGGSSSVIAKDTIGPELHIYLNNPAFQDGDETYEFPHFYADIYDENGINTAGTGIGHDLLMVIDEDPKQTYILNSYFQTSTSYKQGHVSYKMSEQTEGAHTLTFRAWDLYNNSNTASLNFQVVKGMDPEIYSVVSYPNPVSTTGVLNIQIEFNQPDEIIDATIYLYDLSGKLVYTYQQRGADTVNWNMTDINAGAGIYVYQVKIKTTTSNYVSKAGKIIITQ
;
A
#
# COMPACT_ATOMS: atom_id res chain seq x y z
N ALA A 1 5.00 28.35 -2.30
CA ALA A 1 6.16 27.69 -2.93
C ALA A 1 5.80 27.29 -4.36
N SER A 2 5.91 28.25 -5.30
CA SER A 2 5.58 28.04 -6.74
C SER A 2 6.56 27.11 -7.48
N TRP A 3 7.58 26.63 -6.79
CA TRP A 3 8.65 25.77 -7.32
C TRP A 3 8.53 24.31 -6.81
N PHE A 4 7.66 24.04 -5.83
CA PHE A 4 7.55 22.70 -5.24
C PHE A 4 6.85 21.72 -6.21
N ASN A 5 7.49 20.59 -6.44
CA ASN A 5 6.94 19.45 -7.16
C ASN A 5 7.08 18.22 -6.28
N GLY A 6 6.04 17.38 -6.21
CA GLY A 6 6.07 16.20 -5.34
C GLY A 6 4.70 15.57 -5.20
N LYS A 7 4.49 14.86 -4.10
CA LYS A 7 3.23 14.24 -3.73
C LYS A 7 2.57 15.01 -2.59
N LEU A 8 1.24 14.98 -2.58
CA LEU A 8 0.42 15.54 -1.51
C LEU A 8 -0.51 14.46 -0.98
N ASP A 9 -0.32 14.07 0.26
CA ASP A 9 -1.26 13.25 1.00
C ASP A 9 -2.33 14.14 1.62
N ILE A 10 -3.58 13.76 1.44
CA ILE A 10 -4.75 14.54 1.85
C ILE A 10 -5.62 13.68 2.75
N THR A 11 -5.97 14.21 3.91
CA THR A 11 -7.00 13.62 4.77
C THR A 11 -8.09 14.66 5.03
N ILE A 12 -9.33 14.30 4.72
CA ILE A 12 -10.50 15.16 4.96
C ILE A 12 -11.30 14.55 6.10
N PHE A 13 -11.51 15.33 7.14
CA PHE A 13 -12.27 14.92 8.31
C PHE A 13 -13.66 15.53 8.31
N ASP A 14 -14.61 14.78 8.83
CA ASP A 14 -15.94 15.27 9.20
C ASP A 14 -15.84 16.30 10.34
N LYS A 15 -16.94 16.75 10.82
CA LYS A 15 -17.06 17.77 11.88
C LYS A 15 -16.40 17.35 13.19
N MET A 16 -15.81 18.31 13.86
CA MET A 16 -15.27 18.17 15.22
C MET A 16 -16.32 17.61 16.19
N GLN A 17 -15.88 16.74 17.09
CA GLN A 17 -16.70 16.08 18.11
C GLN A 17 -16.05 16.23 19.48
N GLU A 18 -16.89 16.44 20.52
CA GLU A 18 -16.44 16.29 21.89
C GLU A 18 -16.38 14.80 22.24
N ILE A 19 -15.18 14.33 22.57
CA ILE A 19 -14.90 12.96 22.98
C ILE A 19 -14.62 12.93 24.48
N THR A 20 -15.06 11.87 25.13
CA THR A 20 -14.78 11.64 26.55
C THR A 20 -13.91 10.39 26.68
N THR A 21 -12.82 10.48 27.44
CA THR A 21 -11.93 9.34 27.70
C THR A 21 -12.68 8.21 28.42
N ARG A 22 -12.30 6.96 28.10
CA ARG A 22 -13.00 5.76 28.60
C ARG A 22 -12.63 5.40 30.04
N ASP A 23 -11.52 5.92 30.58
CA ASP A 23 -11.00 5.57 31.90
C ASP A 23 -10.75 4.06 32.06
N ASN A 24 -9.79 3.55 31.27
CA ASN A 24 -9.48 2.12 31.19
C ASN A 24 -8.43 1.66 32.24
N ASP A 25 -7.98 2.58 33.12
CA ASP A 25 -6.81 2.33 33.98
C ASP A 25 -7.15 1.58 35.27
N GLU A 26 -8.38 1.06 35.43
CA GLU A 26 -8.88 0.32 36.61
C GLU A 26 -8.58 1.01 37.98
N ILE A 27 -8.36 2.32 37.95
CA ILE A 27 -8.18 3.12 39.16
C ILE A 27 -9.50 3.14 39.93
N ASN A 28 -9.44 3.00 41.22
CA ASN A 28 -10.64 2.94 42.05
C ASN A 28 -11.58 4.16 41.81
N GLU A 29 -12.89 3.97 41.98
CA GLU A 29 -13.92 4.93 41.58
C GLU A 29 -13.72 6.37 42.08
N ALA A 30 -13.01 6.55 43.21
CA ALA A 30 -12.72 7.86 43.78
C ALA A 30 -11.74 8.72 42.95
N ASN A 31 -10.96 8.10 42.08
CA ASN A 31 -9.91 8.74 41.26
C ASN A 31 -10.21 8.73 39.76
N LYS A 32 -11.41 8.30 39.34
CA LYS A 32 -11.82 8.29 37.93
C LYS A 32 -12.00 9.71 37.41
N VAL A 33 -11.12 10.15 36.53
CA VAL A 33 -11.21 11.44 35.86
C VAL A 33 -11.48 11.22 34.38
N LYS A 34 -12.73 11.42 33.97
CA LYS A 34 -13.08 11.46 32.55
C LYS A 34 -12.75 12.84 31.98
N ILE A 35 -11.86 12.87 31.02
CA ILE A 35 -11.45 14.10 30.33
C ILE A 35 -12.27 14.25 29.05
N LYS A 36 -12.81 15.43 28.84
CA LYS A 36 -13.47 15.82 27.60
C LYS A 36 -12.48 16.61 26.74
N TYR A 37 -12.40 16.25 25.47
CA TYR A 37 -11.59 16.95 24.49
C TYR A 37 -12.28 16.96 23.13
N ASN A 38 -11.89 17.89 22.29
CA ASN A 38 -12.40 17.98 20.92
C ASN A 38 -11.43 17.31 19.95
N ASP A 39 -11.98 16.51 19.04
CA ASP A 39 -11.19 15.81 18.01
C ASP A 39 -12.00 15.65 16.73
N TYR A 40 -11.33 15.24 15.66
CA TYR A 40 -11.89 14.88 14.36
C TYR A 40 -11.76 13.36 14.14
N PRO A 41 -12.61 12.54 14.76
CA PRO A 41 -12.45 11.09 14.77
C PRO A 41 -12.78 10.41 13.44
N ASN A 42 -13.49 11.09 12.55
CA ASN A 42 -14.02 10.50 11.34
C ASN A 42 -13.37 11.12 10.10
N ALA A 43 -12.51 10.36 9.42
CA ALA A 43 -12.02 10.73 8.10
C ALA A 43 -13.11 10.44 7.04
N LEU A 44 -13.39 11.39 6.16
CA LEU A 44 -14.31 11.23 5.02
C LEU A 44 -13.58 10.80 3.75
N PHE A 45 -12.31 11.13 3.66
CA PHE A 45 -11.47 10.83 2.51
C PHE A 45 -10.01 10.79 2.93
N VAL A 46 -9.29 9.82 2.41
CA VAL A 46 -7.83 9.73 2.47
C VAL A 46 -7.34 9.47 1.05
N GLY A 47 -6.44 10.29 0.54
CA GLY A 47 -5.94 10.12 -0.81
C GLY A 47 -4.65 10.89 -1.07
N GLN A 48 -4.08 10.68 -2.26
CA GLN A 48 -2.85 11.33 -2.70
C GLN A 48 -3.06 11.96 -4.08
N THR A 49 -2.41 13.10 -4.32
CA THR A 49 -2.35 13.77 -5.64
C THR A 49 -0.96 14.34 -5.89
N ASP A 50 -0.68 14.66 -7.15
CA ASP A 50 0.57 15.34 -7.54
C ASP A 50 0.52 16.83 -7.22
N VAL A 51 1.64 17.38 -6.78
CA VAL A 51 1.89 18.82 -6.75
C VAL A 51 2.81 19.17 -7.88
N LYS A 52 2.38 20.13 -8.73
CA LYS A 52 3.17 20.67 -9.85
C LYS A 52 3.24 22.18 -9.74
N ASP A 53 4.44 22.74 -9.70
CA ASP A 53 4.67 24.18 -9.54
C ASP A 53 3.92 24.77 -8.34
N GLY A 54 3.88 24.03 -7.23
CA GLY A 54 3.20 24.42 -5.99
C GLY A 54 1.66 24.41 -6.07
N LYS A 55 1.08 23.80 -7.11
CA LYS A 55 -0.36 23.68 -7.32
C LYS A 55 -0.78 22.22 -7.31
N PHE A 56 -1.96 21.97 -6.80
CA PHE A 56 -2.60 20.65 -6.80
C PHE A 56 -4.10 20.79 -7.00
N GLU A 57 -4.71 19.72 -7.45
CA GLU A 57 -6.15 19.58 -7.58
C GLU A 57 -6.53 18.16 -7.18
N PHE A 58 -7.64 18.00 -6.49
CA PHE A 58 -8.21 16.70 -6.17
C PHE A 58 -9.73 16.80 -6.10
N THR A 59 -10.38 15.68 -6.32
CA THR A 59 -11.83 15.54 -6.20
C THR A 59 -12.12 14.38 -5.27
N PHE A 60 -13.07 14.57 -4.37
CA PHE A 60 -13.60 13.51 -3.52
C PHE A 60 -15.11 13.57 -3.48
N MET A 61 -15.74 12.48 -3.10
CA MET A 61 -17.17 12.41 -2.86
C MET A 61 -17.42 12.23 -1.36
N VAL A 62 -18.41 12.94 -0.84
CA VAL A 62 -18.79 12.82 0.56
C VAL A 62 -19.65 11.56 0.73
N PRO A 63 -19.26 10.61 1.60
CA PRO A 63 -20.03 9.38 1.83
C PRO A 63 -21.42 9.66 2.39
N LYS A 64 -22.35 8.73 2.22
CA LYS A 64 -23.68 8.80 2.84
C LYS A 64 -23.65 8.72 4.37
N ASP A 65 -22.62 8.17 4.94
CA ASP A 65 -22.46 7.88 6.37
C ASP A 65 -22.11 9.10 7.23
N ILE A 66 -22.11 10.29 6.66
CA ILE A 66 -21.85 11.52 7.43
C ILE A 66 -22.99 11.87 8.37
N ARG A 67 -22.67 12.63 9.40
CA ARG A 67 -23.69 13.31 10.19
C ARG A 67 -24.29 14.47 9.39
N TYR A 68 -25.61 14.49 9.19
CA TYR A 68 -26.28 15.47 8.33
C TYR A 68 -26.37 16.90 8.91
N ASN A 69 -26.07 17.09 10.21
CA ASN A 69 -25.96 18.44 10.78
C ASN A 69 -24.82 19.22 10.14
N TYR A 70 -25.01 20.51 9.96
CA TYR A 70 -23.97 21.40 9.40
C TYR A 70 -22.89 21.69 10.44
N GLY A 71 -21.65 21.74 9.98
CA GLY A 71 -20.50 22.10 10.79
C GLY A 71 -19.22 22.12 9.99
N ASN A 72 -18.16 22.70 10.53
CA ASN A 72 -16.87 22.79 9.85
C ASN A 72 -16.15 21.45 9.90
N GLY A 73 -15.68 21.01 8.74
CA GLY A 73 -14.74 19.92 8.60
C GLY A 73 -13.29 20.40 8.71
N ARG A 74 -12.34 19.49 8.55
CA ARG A 74 -10.91 19.79 8.50
C ARG A 74 -10.28 19.04 7.33
N ILE A 75 -9.47 19.72 6.54
CA ILE A 75 -8.56 19.09 5.57
C ILE A 75 -7.14 19.21 6.12
N VAL A 76 -6.42 18.11 6.15
CA VAL A 76 -5.00 18.07 6.49
C VAL A 76 -4.22 17.74 5.23
N TYR A 77 -3.14 18.45 5.01
CA TYR A 77 -2.24 18.32 3.86
C TYR A 77 -0.85 17.96 4.35
N TYR A 78 -0.25 16.96 3.72
CA TYR A 78 1.16 16.63 3.88
C TYR A 78 1.79 16.51 2.50
N ALA A 79 2.59 17.49 2.11
CA ALA A 79 3.31 17.50 0.84
C ALA A 79 4.75 17.06 1.06
N HIS A 80 5.26 16.19 0.20
CA HIS A 80 6.62 15.70 0.29
C HIS A 80 7.26 15.49 -1.10
N ASP A 81 8.55 15.79 -1.19
CA ASP A 81 9.41 15.44 -2.32
C ASP A 81 10.53 14.53 -1.79
N PRO A 82 10.49 13.23 -2.08
CA PRO A 82 11.49 12.30 -1.57
C PRO A 82 12.89 12.52 -2.18
N GLU A 83 12.99 13.11 -3.37
CA GLU A 83 14.27 13.38 -4.01
C GLU A 83 14.94 14.65 -3.43
N ALA A 84 14.20 15.75 -3.31
CA ALA A 84 14.69 16.98 -2.72
C ALA A 84 14.74 16.92 -1.18
N ARG A 85 14.11 15.93 -0.54
CA ARG A 85 13.93 15.80 0.91
C ARG A 85 13.27 17.04 1.53
N GLU A 86 12.28 17.56 0.83
CA GLU A 86 11.49 18.69 1.30
C GLU A 86 10.08 18.21 1.67
N GLU A 87 9.52 18.81 2.71
CA GLU A 87 8.17 18.52 3.17
C GLU A 87 7.45 19.78 3.64
N ALA A 88 6.12 19.74 3.60
CA ALA A 88 5.27 20.80 4.11
C ALA A 88 3.97 20.22 4.68
N ILE A 89 3.53 20.78 5.81
CA ILE A 89 2.28 20.39 6.47
C ILE A 89 1.37 21.62 6.49
N GLY A 90 0.08 21.40 6.27
CA GLY A 90 -0.94 22.44 6.37
C GLY A 90 -2.31 21.87 6.71
N HIS A 91 -3.22 22.76 7.06
CA HIS A 91 -4.63 22.40 7.25
C HIS A 91 -5.55 23.53 6.79
N PHE A 92 -6.82 23.16 6.55
CA PHE A 92 -7.88 24.09 6.18
C PHE A 92 -9.20 23.68 6.86
N GLU A 93 -9.88 24.63 7.49
CA GLU A 93 -11.12 24.37 8.27
C GLU A 93 -12.27 25.33 7.88
N ASP A 94 -12.04 26.25 6.96
CA ASP A 94 -13.05 27.24 6.56
C ASP A 94 -13.97 26.71 5.46
N PHE A 95 -14.61 25.58 5.73
CA PHE A 95 -15.62 24.99 4.88
C PHE A 95 -16.63 24.21 5.72
N VAL A 96 -17.87 24.10 5.21
CA VAL A 96 -18.99 23.46 5.92
C VAL A 96 -19.35 22.14 5.26
N ILE A 97 -19.49 21.10 6.07
CA ILE A 97 -20.02 19.79 5.69
C ILE A 97 -21.38 19.59 6.36
N GLY A 98 -22.35 19.03 5.64
CA GLY A 98 -23.66 18.71 6.19
C GLY A 98 -24.76 18.73 5.13
N GLY A 99 -25.99 18.45 5.58
CA GLY A 99 -27.13 18.34 4.69
C GLY A 99 -27.16 17.04 3.89
N SER A 100 -28.07 16.97 2.91
CA SER A 100 -28.22 15.82 2.01
C SER A 100 -28.36 16.31 0.57
N SER A 101 -27.88 15.52 -0.39
CA SER A 101 -28.09 15.78 -1.81
C SER A 101 -29.55 15.59 -2.18
N SER A 102 -30.10 16.49 -3.00
CA SER A 102 -31.42 16.29 -3.64
C SER A 102 -31.37 15.31 -4.81
N VAL A 103 -30.17 14.98 -5.28
CA VAL A 103 -29.96 14.00 -6.37
C VAL A 103 -29.79 12.63 -5.73
N ILE A 104 -30.79 11.77 -5.90
CA ILE A 104 -30.74 10.37 -5.48
C ILE A 104 -30.10 9.60 -6.61
N ALA A 105 -28.81 9.32 -6.53
CA ALA A 105 -28.18 8.32 -7.39
C ALA A 105 -28.70 6.93 -6.98
N LYS A 106 -29.15 6.16 -7.96
CA LYS A 106 -29.58 4.77 -7.77
C LYS A 106 -28.39 3.88 -8.08
N ASP A 107 -27.60 3.61 -7.07
CA ASP A 107 -26.58 2.59 -7.15
C ASP A 107 -26.91 1.43 -6.21
N THR A 108 -26.75 0.21 -6.69
CA THR A 108 -27.03 -1.05 -5.98
C THR A 108 -25.91 -2.07 -6.17
N ILE A 109 -24.79 -1.65 -6.76
CA ILE A 109 -23.66 -2.51 -7.08
C ILE A 109 -22.52 -2.12 -6.13
N GLY A 110 -22.00 -3.07 -5.37
CA GLY A 110 -20.83 -2.83 -4.52
C GLY A 110 -19.52 -2.89 -5.30
N PRO A 111 -18.39 -2.51 -4.67
CA PRO A 111 -17.08 -2.44 -5.32
C PRO A 111 -16.63 -3.73 -5.99
N GLU A 112 -15.92 -3.63 -7.10
CA GLU A 112 -15.15 -4.72 -7.68
C GLU A 112 -13.90 -4.97 -6.81
N LEU A 113 -13.64 -6.23 -6.48
CA LEU A 113 -12.55 -6.63 -5.60
C LEU A 113 -11.67 -7.66 -6.28
N HIS A 114 -10.37 -7.38 -6.36
CA HIS A 114 -9.36 -8.35 -6.75
C HIS A 114 -8.36 -8.51 -5.59
N ILE A 115 -8.39 -9.66 -4.93
CA ILE A 115 -7.56 -9.96 -3.76
C ILE A 115 -6.54 -11.03 -4.07
N TYR A 116 -5.34 -10.89 -3.49
CA TYR A 116 -4.25 -11.86 -3.66
C TYR A 116 -3.26 -11.77 -2.50
N LEU A 117 -2.40 -12.79 -2.39
CA LEU A 117 -1.28 -12.80 -1.44
C LEU A 117 0.05 -12.69 -2.21
N ASN A 118 1.00 -11.96 -1.65
CA ASN A 118 2.40 -11.82 -2.07
C ASN A 118 2.61 -11.23 -3.47
N ASN A 119 1.87 -11.67 -4.49
CA ASN A 119 1.99 -11.16 -5.86
C ASN A 119 0.68 -11.33 -6.65
N PRO A 120 0.46 -10.53 -7.71
CA PRO A 120 -0.77 -10.57 -8.49
C PRO A 120 -1.06 -11.88 -9.24
N ALA A 121 -0.07 -12.77 -9.36
CA ALA A 121 -0.26 -14.08 -10.00
C ALA A 121 -0.73 -15.16 -9.02
N PHE A 122 -0.85 -14.85 -7.73
CA PHE A 122 -1.34 -15.76 -6.70
C PHE A 122 -2.77 -16.21 -7.01
N GLN A 123 -3.00 -17.50 -7.00
CA GLN A 123 -4.30 -18.10 -7.33
C GLN A 123 -4.94 -18.73 -6.09
N ASP A 124 -6.25 -18.96 -6.18
CA ASP A 124 -7.01 -19.65 -5.14
C ASP A 124 -6.47 -21.05 -4.87
N GLY A 125 -6.05 -21.30 -3.63
CA GLY A 125 -5.45 -22.57 -3.18
C GLY A 125 -3.93 -22.63 -3.27
N ASP A 126 -3.25 -21.58 -3.73
CA ASP A 126 -1.79 -21.57 -3.78
C ASP A 126 -1.13 -21.60 -2.41
N GLU A 127 0.14 -21.99 -2.39
CA GLU A 127 0.97 -22.05 -1.19
C GLU A 127 1.60 -20.70 -0.87
N THR A 128 1.77 -20.41 0.42
CA THR A 128 2.45 -19.24 0.94
C THR A 128 3.26 -19.58 2.19
N TYR A 129 4.21 -18.71 2.54
CA TYR A 129 4.96 -18.79 3.79
C TYR A 129 4.14 -18.26 4.99
N GLU A 130 4.69 -18.34 6.21
CA GLU A 130 3.98 -18.04 7.46
C GLU A 130 3.56 -16.58 7.63
N PHE A 131 4.18 -15.63 6.91
CA PHE A 131 3.92 -14.19 7.02
C PHE A 131 3.45 -13.60 5.68
N PRO A 132 2.29 -14.04 5.14
CA PRO A 132 1.86 -13.58 3.84
C PRO A 132 1.58 -12.07 3.83
N HIS A 133 1.78 -11.45 2.68
CA HIS A 133 1.38 -10.06 2.44
C HIS A 133 0.07 -10.03 1.66
N PHE A 134 -0.95 -9.43 2.24
CA PHE A 134 -2.26 -9.29 1.62
C PHE A 134 -2.33 -8.02 0.78
N TYR A 135 -2.91 -8.18 -0.42
CA TYR A 135 -3.23 -7.09 -1.32
C TYR A 135 -4.69 -7.16 -1.75
N ALA A 136 -5.31 -6.00 -1.92
CA ALA A 136 -6.63 -5.88 -2.54
C ALA A 136 -6.66 -4.67 -3.46
N ASP A 137 -6.92 -4.90 -4.74
CA ASP A 137 -7.25 -3.85 -5.69
C ASP A 137 -8.76 -3.66 -5.70
N ILE A 138 -9.20 -2.42 -5.51
CA ILE A 138 -10.60 -2.06 -5.31
C ILE A 138 -10.99 -1.00 -6.35
N TYR A 139 -12.11 -1.21 -7.02
CA TYR A 139 -12.68 -0.24 -7.94
C TYR A 139 -14.18 -0.10 -7.73
N ASP A 140 -14.67 1.14 -7.79
CA ASP A 140 -16.11 1.43 -7.79
C ASP A 140 -16.39 2.70 -8.61
N GLU A 141 -17.42 2.66 -9.47
CA GLU A 141 -17.77 3.79 -10.34
C GLU A 141 -18.19 5.04 -9.55
N ASN A 142 -18.79 4.86 -8.38
CA ASN A 142 -19.29 5.93 -7.53
C ASN A 142 -18.31 6.27 -6.38
N GLY A 143 -17.29 5.45 -6.17
CA GLY A 143 -16.21 5.65 -5.22
C GLY A 143 -16.23 4.72 -4.02
N ILE A 144 -15.06 4.50 -3.44
CA ILE A 144 -14.83 3.57 -2.35
C ILE A 144 -15.03 4.27 -1.01
N ASN A 145 -15.77 3.64 -0.10
CA ASN A 145 -15.93 4.12 1.27
C ASN A 145 -14.72 3.69 2.12
N THR A 146 -13.83 4.64 2.37
CA THR A 146 -12.64 4.43 3.20
C THR A 146 -12.77 5.05 4.59
N ALA A 147 -13.90 5.71 4.86
CA ALA A 147 -14.08 6.55 6.02
C ALA A 147 -14.24 5.78 7.33
N GLY A 148 -14.73 4.53 7.31
CA GLY A 148 -15.00 3.76 8.52
C GLY A 148 -15.98 4.44 9.50
N THR A 149 -16.76 5.43 9.03
CA THR A 149 -17.66 6.22 9.87
C THR A 149 -18.98 5.53 10.18
N GLY A 150 -19.39 4.64 9.31
CA GLY A 150 -20.57 3.79 9.50
C GLY A 150 -20.21 2.53 10.29
N ILE A 151 -21.05 2.16 11.25
CA ILE A 151 -20.85 0.90 11.98
C ILE A 151 -20.89 -0.27 10.97
N GLY A 152 -19.75 -0.95 10.81
CA GLY A 152 -19.63 -2.11 9.94
C GLY A 152 -19.31 -1.82 8.48
N HIS A 153 -19.05 -0.56 8.10
CA HIS A 153 -18.66 -0.16 6.74
C HIS A 153 -17.13 -0.06 6.55
N ASP A 154 -16.38 -0.79 7.35
CA ASP A 154 -14.93 -0.86 7.24
C ASP A 154 -14.49 -1.74 6.06
N LEU A 155 -13.26 -1.49 5.59
CA LEU A 155 -12.51 -2.42 4.79
C LEU A 155 -12.07 -3.56 5.71
N LEU A 156 -12.75 -4.68 5.63
CA LEU A 156 -12.66 -5.74 6.63
C LEU A 156 -12.09 -7.02 6.05
N MET A 157 -10.98 -7.50 6.63
CA MET A 157 -10.42 -8.81 6.34
C MET A 157 -10.67 -9.76 7.52
N VAL A 158 -11.10 -10.98 7.23
CA VAL A 158 -11.31 -12.04 8.22
C VAL A 158 -10.64 -13.32 7.74
N ILE A 159 -9.94 -14.01 8.64
CA ILE A 159 -9.28 -15.29 8.38
C ILE A 159 -10.08 -16.39 9.08
N ASP A 160 -10.36 -17.49 8.36
CA ASP A 160 -11.02 -18.70 8.85
C ASP A 160 -12.37 -18.46 9.55
N GLU A 161 -13.05 -17.37 9.16
CA GLU A 161 -14.29 -16.94 9.82
C GLU A 161 -14.13 -16.70 11.34
N ASP A 162 -12.89 -16.59 11.84
CA ASP A 162 -12.62 -16.37 13.26
C ASP A 162 -12.74 -14.88 13.62
N PRO A 163 -13.68 -14.48 14.50
CA PRO A 163 -13.81 -13.09 14.95
C PRO A 163 -12.54 -12.52 15.60
N LYS A 164 -11.64 -13.35 16.11
CA LYS A 164 -10.36 -12.92 16.68
C LYS A 164 -9.32 -12.60 15.62
N GLN A 165 -9.52 -13.09 14.40
CA GLN A 165 -8.67 -12.84 13.24
C GLN A 165 -9.37 -11.88 12.27
N THR A 166 -9.92 -10.80 12.82
CA THR A 166 -10.61 -9.75 12.07
C THR A 166 -9.75 -8.49 12.08
N TYR A 167 -9.46 -7.96 10.88
CA TYR A 167 -8.57 -6.84 10.67
C TYR A 167 -9.30 -5.71 9.93
N ILE A 168 -9.26 -4.50 10.50
CA ILE A 168 -9.78 -3.28 9.88
C ILE A 168 -8.64 -2.65 9.08
N LEU A 169 -8.80 -2.57 7.77
CA LEU A 169 -7.73 -2.19 6.84
C LEU A 169 -7.89 -0.79 6.24
N ASN A 170 -8.78 0.05 6.76
CA ASN A 170 -8.99 1.42 6.25
C ASN A 170 -7.70 2.26 6.24
N SER A 171 -6.85 2.14 7.27
CA SER A 171 -5.57 2.86 7.36
C SER A 171 -4.48 2.35 6.41
N TYR A 172 -4.69 1.19 5.80
CA TYR A 172 -3.79 0.58 4.81
C TYR A 172 -4.23 0.80 3.37
N PHE A 173 -5.36 1.49 3.19
CA PHE A 173 -5.87 1.83 1.86
C PHE A 173 -5.16 3.06 1.32
N GLN A 174 -4.74 2.97 0.07
CA GLN A 174 -4.17 4.08 -0.70
C GLN A 174 -4.99 4.28 -1.97
N THR A 175 -5.50 5.49 -2.17
CA THR A 175 -6.14 5.83 -3.44
C THR A 175 -5.09 5.87 -4.56
N SER A 176 -5.49 5.45 -5.76
CA SER A 176 -4.69 5.67 -6.96
C SER A 176 -4.84 7.13 -7.43
N THR A 177 -5.21 7.36 -8.68
CA THR A 177 -5.41 8.70 -9.26
C THR A 177 -6.81 9.28 -9.01
N SER A 178 -7.72 8.52 -8.41
CA SER A 178 -9.13 8.87 -8.25
C SER A 178 -9.73 8.19 -7.01
N TYR A 179 -10.72 8.83 -6.39
CA TYR A 179 -11.51 8.25 -5.30
C TYR A 179 -12.28 6.97 -5.69
N LYS A 180 -12.29 6.62 -6.97
CA LYS A 180 -12.97 5.45 -7.52
C LYS A 180 -12.15 4.17 -7.42
N GLN A 181 -10.83 4.29 -7.24
CA GLN A 181 -9.94 3.14 -7.19
C GLN A 181 -8.78 3.34 -6.21
N GLY A 182 -8.34 2.24 -5.67
CA GLY A 182 -7.18 2.20 -4.80
C GLY A 182 -6.82 0.77 -4.44
N HIS A 183 -5.83 0.65 -3.60
CA HIS A 183 -5.35 -0.64 -3.16
C HIS A 183 -5.12 -0.66 -1.66
N VAL A 184 -5.25 -1.84 -1.08
CA VAL A 184 -4.83 -2.17 0.29
C VAL A 184 -3.56 -2.99 0.19
N SER A 185 -2.58 -2.67 1.03
CA SER A 185 -1.36 -3.45 1.21
C SER A 185 -1.14 -3.68 2.69
N TYR A 186 -1.19 -4.93 3.13
CA TYR A 186 -1.14 -5.27 4.55
C TYR A 186 -0.29 -6.51 4.81
N LYS A 187 0.75 -6.32 5.63
CA LYS A 187 1.57 -7.44 6.12
C LYS A 187 0.79 -8.19 7.20
N MET A 188 0.47 -9.44 6.93
CA MET A 188 -0.26 -10.28 7.89
C MET A 188 0.65 -10.71 9.04
N SER A 189 0.06 -10.99 10.19
CA SER A 189 0.74 -11.69 11.28
C SER A 189 1.02 -13.14 10.91
N GLU A 190 1.86 -13.81 11.69
CA GLU A 190 2.16 -15.24 11.52
C GLU A 190 0.87 -16.07 11.44
N GLN A 191 0.75 -16.84 10.36
CA GLN A 191 -0.33 -17.80 10.15
C GLN A 191 0.15 -19.20 10.48
N THR A 192 -0.76 -20.03 10.98
CA THR A 192 -0.45 -21.43 11.30
C THR A 192 -0.29 -22.26 10.04
N GLU A 193 0.53 -23.32 10.11
CA GLU A 193 0.67 -24.27 8.99
C GLU A 193 -0.67 -24.93 8.68
N GLY A 194 -1.03 -25.02 7.40
CA GLY A 194 -2.25 -25.66 6.93
C GLY A 194 -3.11 -24.81 6.01
N ALA A 195 -4.30 -25.27 5.72
CA ALA A 195 -5.26 -24.62 4.85
C ALA A 195 -6.00 -23.50 5.60
N HIS A 196 -6.13 -22.34 4.95
CA HIS A 196 -6.81 -21.16 5.45
C HIS A 196 -7.75 -20.58 4.39
N THR A 197 -8.75 -19.83 4.84
CA THR A 197 -9.64 -19.04 3.99
C THR A 197 -9.62 -17.60 4.46
N LEU A 198 -9.33 -16.68 3.54
CA LEU A 198 -9.39 -15.25 3.76
C LEU A 198 -10.66 -14.71 3.09
N THR A 199 -11.41 -13.86 3.80
CA THR A 199 -12.50 -13.06 3.22
C THR A 199 -12.18 -11.58 3.39
N PHE A 200 -12.43 -10.82 2.34
CA PHE A 200 -12.26 -9.36 2.36
C PHE A 200 -13.53 -8.68 1.87
N ARG A 201 -14.02 -7.71 2.64
CA ARG A 201 -15.23 -6.93 2.32
C ARG A 201 -14.88 -5.45 2.22
N ALA A 202 -15.43 -4.81 1.18
CA ALA A 202 -15.37 -3.37 0.99
C ALA A 202 -16.76 -2.80 0.69
N TRP A 203 -16.90 -1.49 0.86
CA TRP A 203 -18.12 -0.71 0.66
C TRP A 203 -17.88 0.44 -0.32
N ASP A 204 -18.91 0.78 -1.09
CA ASP A 204 -18.95 2.00 -1.88
C ASP A 204 -19.46 3.20 -1.04
N LEU A 205 -19.49 4.38 -1.65
CA LEU A 205 -20.03 5.60 -1.02
C LEU A 205 -21.56 5.64 -0.96
N TYR A 206 -22.25 4.65 -1.55
CA TYR A 206 -23.70 4.48 -1.52
C TYR A 206 -24.18 3.38 -0.57
N ASN A 207 -23.25 2.79 0.21
CA ASN A 207 -23.49 1.72 1.17
C ASN A 207 -23.86 0.37 0.53
N ASN A 208 -23.40 0.12 -0.70
CA ASN A 208 -23.39 -1.22 -1.24
C ASN A 208 -22.05 -1.89 -0.90
N SER A 209 -22.07 -3.19 -0.68
CA SER A 209 -20.84 -3.93 -0.35
C SER A 209 -20.63 -5.10 -1.28
N ASN A 210 -19.37 -5.49 -1.39
CA ASN A 210 -18.99 -6.76 -2.00
C ASN A 210 -17.98 -7.46 -1.11
N THR A 211 -17.91 -8.78 -1.26
CA THR A 211 -16.97 -9.65 -0.51
C THR A 211 -16.27 -10.57 -1.50
N ALA A 212 -14.95 -10.63 -1.41
CA ALA A 212 -14.12 -11.59 -2.11
C ALA A 212 -13.54 -12.60 -1.11
N SER A 213 -13.32 -13.83 -1.56
CA SER A 213 -12.72 -14.91 -0.76
C SER A 213 -11.53 -15.49 -1.49
N LEU A 214 -10.52 -15.93 -0.73
CA LEU A 214 -9.31 -16.55 -1.23
C LEU A 214 -8.91 -17.69 -0.29
N ASN A 215 -8.76 -18.89 -0.83
CA ASN A 215 -8.18 -20.01 -0.10
C ASN A 215 -6.67 -20.03 -0.29
N PHE A 216 -5.92 -20.42 0.72
CA PHE A 216 -4.47 -20.53 0.64
C PHE A 216 -3.94 -21.60 1.59
N GLN A 217 -2.75 -22.10 1.29
CA GLN A 217 -2.07 -23.13 2.08
C GLN A 217 -0.79 -22.53 2.69
N VAL A 218 -0.69 -22.48 4.00
CA VAL A 218 0.55 -22.07 4.68
C VAL A 218 1.49 -23.24 4.80
N VAL A 219 2.71 -23.05 4.27
CA VAL A 219 3.82 -24.03 4.33
C VAL A 219 4.93 -23.45 5.19
N LYS A 220 5.19 -24.08 6.34
CA LYS A 220 6.21 -23.60 7.26
C LYS A 220 7.62 -23.80 6.71
N GLY A 221 8.44 -22.73 6.78
CA GLY A 221 9.81 -22.78 6.30
C GLY A 221 9.91 -22.89 4.78
N MET A 222 8.93 -22.38 4.04
CA MET A 222 8.92 -22.35 2.58
C MET A 222 10.22 -21.72 2.06
N ASP A 223 10.82 -22.37 1.07
CA ASP A 223 12.02 -21.83 0.41
C ASP A 223 11.67 -20.57 -0.42
N PRO A 224 12.59 -19.58 -0.46
CA PRO A 224 12.39 -18.40 -1.31
C PRO A 224 12.46 -18.77 -2.79
N GLU A 225 11.47 -18.34 -3.56
CA GLU A 225 11.42 -18.50 -5.01
C GLU A 225 11.29 -17.13 -5.68
N ILE A 226 12.19 -16.86 -6.65
CA ILE A 226 12.14 -15.63 -7.44
C ILE A 226 11.15 -15.81 -8.58
N TYR A 227 10.07 -15.02 -8.57
CA TYR A 227 9.08 -15.00 -9.64
C TYR A 227 9.56 -14.21 -10.85
N SER A 228 10.11 -13.03 -10.59
CA SER A 228 10.49 -12.07 -11.61
C SER A 228 11.73 -11.28 -11.20
N VAL A 229 12.57 -10.95 -12.19
CA VAL A 229 13.65 -9.96 -12.03
C VAL A 229 13.57 -9.02 -13.23
N VAL A 230 13.28 -7.76 -12.97
CA VAL A 230 13.13 -6.72 -14.01
C VAL A 230 14.23 -5.69 -13.84
N SER A 231 14.90 -5.34 -14.96
CA SER A 231 15.92 -4.30 -14.98
C SER A 231 15.45 -3.08 -15.79
N TYR A 232 15.53 -1.87 -15.18
CA TYR A 232 15.13 -0.63 -15.84
C TYR A 232 15.95 0.59 -15.37
N PRO A 233 16.19 1.58 -16.25
CA PRO A 233 15.95 1.54 -17.68
C PRO A 233 16.82 0.51 -18.38
N ASN A 234 16.32 -0.14 -19.41
CA ASN A 234 17.09 -1.04 -20.24
C ASN A 234 16.76 -0.76 -21.71
N PRO A 235 17.62 -0.10 -22.49
CA PRO A 235 19.03 0.22 -22.24
C PRO A 235 19.30 1.24 -21.12
N VAL A 236 20.49 1.14 -20.50
CA VAL A 236 21.03 2.09 -19.52
C VAL A 236 22.34 2.70 -20.00
N SER A 237 22.61 3.98 -19.72
CA SER A 237 23.90 4.59 -20.08
C SER A 237 25.02 4.18 -19.12
N THR A 238 26.28 4.27 -19.57
CA THR A 238 27.47 4.02 -18.72
C THR A 238 27.55 4.94 -17.50
N THR A 239 26.81 6.05 -17.47
CA THR A 239 26.74 7.02 -16.36
C THR A 239 25.39 7.01 -15.65
N GLY A 240 24.46 6.13 -16.07
CA GLY A 240 23.12 6.03 -15.52
C GLY A 240 23.03 5.17 -14.26
N VAL A 241 21.83 5.09 -13.72
CA VAL A 241 21.47 4.15 -12.63
C VAL A 241 20.57 3.08 -13.20
N LEU A 242 20.93 1.83 -12.99
CA LEU A 242 20.10 0.66 -13.29
C LEU A 242 19.39 0.22 -12.03
N ASN A 243 18.08 0.11 -12.10
CA ASN A 243 17.27 -0.49 -11.06
C ASN A 243 17.03 -1.96 -11.42
N ILE A 244 17.23 -2.86 -10.47
CA ILE A 244 16.88 -4.27 -10.60
C ILE A 244 15.84 -4.56 -9.52
N GLN A 245 14.60 -4.76 -9.94
CA GLN A 245 13.50 -5.15 -9.09
C GLN A 245 13.40 -6.66 -9.02
N ILE A 246 13.30 -7.20 -7.82
CA ILE A 246 13.24 -8.63 -7.54
C ILE A 246 11.89 -8.91 -6.89
N GLU A 247 11.09 -9.73 -7.57
CA GLU A 247 9.81 -10.20 -7.02
C GLU A 247 9.96 -11.67 -6.62
N PHE A 248 9.64 -11.98 -5.38
CA PHE A 248 9.76 -13.33 -4.85
C PHE A 248 8.60 -13.64 -3.88
N ASN A 249 8.47 -14.93 -3.50
CA ASN A 249 7.32 -15.42 -2.74
C ASN A 249 7.26 -14.94 -1.27
N GLN A 250 8.28 -14.25 -0.78
CA GLN A 250 8.39 -13.75 0.60
C GLN A 250 8.71 -12.25 0.60
N PRO A 251 7.81 -11.37 0.14
CA PRO A 251 8.11 -9.97 -0.17
C PRO A 251 8.56 -9.13 1.04
N ASP A 252 8.24 -9.55 2.27
CA ASP A 252 8.60 -8.85 3.50
C ASP A 252 9.87 -9.38 4.17
N GLU A 253 10.49 -10.42 3.60
CA GLU A 253 11.73 -10.95 4.13
C GLU A 253 12.93 -10.06 3.77
N ILE A 254 13.85 -9.93 4.73
CA ILE A 254 15.12 -9.23 4.48
C ILE A 254 16.02 -10.13 3.65
N ILE A 255 16.31 -9.71 2.42
CA ILE A 255 17.19 -10.42 1.53
C ILE A 255 18.55 -9.75 1.40
N ASP A 256 19.60 -10.55 1.23
CA ASP A 256 20.90 -10.11 0.71
C ASP A 256 20.92 -10.43 -0.80
N ALA A 257 20.81 -9.40 -1.65
CA ALA A 257 20.86 -9.55 -3.09
C ALA A 257 22.30 -9.45 -3.60
N THR A 258 22.71 -10.42 -4.40
CA THR A 258 23.99 -10.39 -5.13
C THR A 258 23.71 -10.47 -6.62
N ILE A 259 24.20 -9.48 -7.37
CA ILE A 259 24.04 -9.43 -8.82
C ILE A 259 25.40 -9.78 -9.45
N TYR A 260 25.39 -10.78 -10.33
CA TYR A 260 26.52 -11.16 -11.13
C TYR A 260 26.31 -10.67 -12.56
N LEU A 261 27.28 -9.93 -13.11
CA LEU A 261 27.27 -9.46 -14.49
C LEU A 261 28.32 -10.22 -15.31
N TYR A 262 27.88 -10.76 -16.44
CA TYR A 262 28.71 -11.53 -17.36
C TYR A 262 28.72 -10.87 -18.74
N ASP A 263 29.84 -10.96 -19.45
CA ASP A 263 29.88 -10.69 -20.88
C ASP A 263 29.26 -11.86 -21.70
N LEU A 264 29.12 -11.68 -22.99
CA LEU A 264 28.53 -12.71 -23.86
C LEU A 264 29.37 -13.98 -23.98
N SER A 265 30.64 -13.96 -23.55
CA SER A 265 31.48 -15.15 -23.46
C SER A 265 31.27 -15.97 -22.19
N GLY A 266 30.45 -15.45 -21.25
CA GLY A 266 30.22 -16.05 -19.94
C GLY A 266 31.26 -15.68 -18.89
N LYS A 267 32.18 -14.75 -19.20
CA LYS A 267 33.16 -14.24 -18.25
C LYS A 267 32.47 -13.27 -17.27
N LEU A 268 32.68 -13.50 -15.96
CA LEU A 268 32.24 -12.58 -14.93
C LEU A 268 32.95 -11.23 -15.05
N VAL A 269 32.17 -10.16 -15.23
CA VAL A 269 32.70 -8.80 -15.40
C VAL A 269 32.64 -8.05 -14.08
N TYR A 270 31.51 -8.22 -13.33
CA TYR A 270 31.30 -7.49 -12.07
C TYR A 270 30.38 -8.26 -11.12
N THR A 271 30.51 -7.95 -9.84
CA THR A 271 29.61 -8.44 -8.79
C THR A 271 29.19 -7.28 -7.90
N TYR A 272 27.89 -7.11 -7.67
CA TYR A 272 27.33 -6.11 -6.79
C TYR A 272 26.51 -6.77 -5.67
N GLN A 273 26.58 -6.23 -4.47
CA GLN A 273 25.83 -6.75 -3.31
C GLN A 273 25.08 -5.61 -2.60
N GLN A 274 23.84 -5.87 -2.28
CA GLN A 274 23.00 -4.97 -1.48
C GLN A 274 22.17 -5.77 -0.49
N ARG A 275 22.11 -5.30 0.75
CA ARG A 275 21.34 -5.92 1.81
C ARG A 275 20.03 -5.18 2.06
N GLY A 276 18.97 -5.93 2.37
CA GLY A 276 17.70 -5.40 2.85
C GLY A 276 16.86 -4.74 1.77
N ALA A 277 16.99 -5.16 0.52
CA ALA A 277 16.27 -4.55 -0.59
C ALA A 277 15.73 -5.57 -1.59
N ASP A 278 14.46 -5.45 -1.90
CA ASP A 278 13.79 -6.07 -3.05
C ASP A 278 14.10 -5.34 -4.36
N THR A 279 14.48 -4.06 -4.27
CA THR A 279 14.93 -3.23 -5.39
C THR A 279 16.38 -2.82 -5.19
N VAL A 280 17.23 -3.21 -6.12
CA VAL A 280 18.65 -2.87 -6.13
C VAL A 280 18.90 -1.71 -7.07
N ASN A 281 19.42 -0.59 -6.53
CA ASN A 281 19.81 0.59 -7.29
C ASN A 281 21.32 0.49 -7.60
N TRP A 282 21.64 0.24 -8.86
CA TRP A 282 23.02 0.00 -9.27
C TRP A 282 23.55 1.14 -10.14
N ASN A 283 24.51 1.89 -9.62
CA ASN A 283 25.13 2.97 -10.38
C ASN A 283 26.11 2.38 -11.41
N MET A 284 25.87 2.65 -12.69
CA MET A 284 26.68 2.10 -13.78
C MET A 284 28.11 2.64 -13.80
N THR A 285 28.39 3.79 -13.19
CA THR A 285 29.77 4.32 -13.04
C THR A 285 30.64 3.43 -12.16
N ASP A 286 30.05 2.60 -11.29
CA ASP A 286 30.80 1.67 -10.44
C ASP A 286 31.32 0.46 -11.22
N ILE A 287 30.85 0.28 -12.47
CA ILE A 287 31.20 -0.80 -13.34
C ILE A 287 32.17 -0.26 -14.43
N ASN A 288 33.32 -0.82 -14.52
CA ASN A 288 34.22 -0.58 -15.66
C ASN A 288 33.82 -1.44 -16.87
N ALA A 289 32.56 -1.34 -17.28
CA ALA A 289 32.01 -2.04 -18.44
C ALA A 289 31.74 -1.03 -19.56
N GLY A 290 32.27 -1.29 -20.74
CA GLY A 290 31.98 -0.48 -21.94
C GLY A 290 30.51 -0.67 -22.42
N ALA A 291 30.11 0.15 -23.41
CA ALA A 291 28.84 -0.06 -24.09
C ALA A 291 28.80 -1.45 -24.73
N GLY A 292 27.68 -2.16 -24.55
CA GLY A 292 27.56 -3.54 -25.03
C GLY A 292 26.35 -4.26 -24.46
N ILE A 293 26.25 -5.54 -24.79
CA ILE A 293 25.24 -6.46 -24.28
C ILE A 293 25.88 -7.33 -23.20
N TYR A 294 25.20 -7.41 -22.05
CA TYR A 294 25.64 -8.21 -20.92
C TYR A 294 24.47 -9.11 -20.45
N VAL A 295 24.84 -10.16 -19.74
CA VAL A 295 23.89 -11.06 -19.07
C VAL A 295 24.07 -10.90 -17.57
N TYR A 296 22.98 -10.75 -16.84
CA TYR A 296 23.04 -10.72 -15.38
C TYR A 296 22.28 -11.89 -14.77
N GLN A 297 22.64 -12.22 -13.55
CA GLN A 297 21.98 -13.20 -12.70
C GLN A 297 21.93 -12.66 -11.28
N VAL A 298 20.78 -12.81 -10.64
CA VAL A 298 20.57 -12.38 -9.25
C VAL A 298 20.56 -13.60 -8.35
N LYS A 299 21.35 -13.54 -7.29
CA LYS A 299 21.27 -14.46 -6.16
C LYS A 299 20.68 -13.72 -4.96
N ILE A 300 19.64 -14.28 -4.37
CA ILE A 300 19.14 -13.83 -3.09
C ILE A 300 19.55 -14.81 -1.99
N LYS A 301 19.81 -14.25 -0.81
CA LYS A 301 20.04 -15.01 0.40
C LYS A 301 19.10 -14.44 1.47
N THR A 302 18.28 -15.29 2.02
CA THR A 302 17.45 -15.02 3.20
C THR A 302 18.15 -15.55 4.46
N THR A 303 17.52 -15.47 5.60
CA THR A 303 18.01 -16.06 6.86
C THR A 303 18.11 -17.59 6.79
N THR A 304 17.32 -18.24 5.94
CA THR A 304 17.18 -19.70 5.88
C THR A 304 17.74 -20.32 4.60
N SER A 305 17.70 -19.64 3.45
CA SER A 305 17.95 -20.24 2.13
C SER A 305 18.69 -19.31 1.17
N ASN A 306 19.22 -19.91 0.08
CA ASN A 306 19.82 -19.19 -1.05
C ASN A 306 19.10 -19.60 -2.34
N TYR A 307 18.75 -18.61 -3.16
CA TYR A 307 18.10 -18.82 -4.44
C TYR A 307 18.78 -18.01 -5.55
N VAL A 308 18.75 -18.52 -6.79
CA VAL A 308 19.38 -17.88 -7.94
C VAL A 308 18.35 -17.69 -9.05
N SER A 309 18.23 -16.48 -9.59
CA SER A 309 17.30 -16.16 -10.67
C SER A 309 17.66 -16.83 -12.00
N LYS A 310 16.72 -16.83 -12.93
CA LYS A 310 17.03 -16.99 -14.36
C LYS A 310 17.91 -15.82 -14.82
N ALA A 311 18.69 -16.03 -15.89
CA ALA A 311 19.51 -14.99 -16.45
C ALA A 311 18.66 -13.91 -17.13
N GLY A 312 18.98 -12.65 -16.88
CA GLY A 312 18.42 -11.49 -17.57
C GLY A 312 19.43 -10.82 -18.49
N LYS A 313 18.96 -9.95 -19.40
CA LYS A 313 19.82 -9.22 -20.37
C LYS A 313 19.81 -7.73 -20.02
N ILE A 314 20.99 -7.12 -20.06
CA ILE A 314 21.18 -5.66 -19.94
C ILE A 314 21.88 -5.15 -21.20
N ILE A 315 21.45 -3.99 -21.69
CA ILE A 315 22.09 -3.24 -22.77
C ILE A 315 22.66 -1.97 -22.15
N ILE A 316 23.98 -1.82 -22.19
CA ILE A 316 24.71 -0.63 -21.75
C ILE A 316 25.04 0.21 -22.99
N THR A 317 24.67 1.49 -22.95
CA THR A 317 24.95 2.48 -24.02
C THR A 317 25.96 3.52 -23.52
N GLN A 318 26.54 4.26 -24.44
CA GLN A 318 27.44 5.40 -24.10
C GLN A 318 26.66 6.53 -23.46
#